data_fb6500c7ed0b5f1b65d2ecf066e61370
#
_entry.id   fb6500c7ed0b5f1b65d2ecf066e61370
#
_cell.length_a   1.000
_cell.length_b   1.000
_cell.length_c   1.000
_cell.angle_alpha   90.00
_cell.angle_beta   90.00
_cell.angle_gamma   90.00
#
_symmetry.space_group_name_H-M   'P 1'
#
loop_
_entity.id
_entity.type
_entity.pdbx_description
1 polymer ?
#
loop_
_entity_poly.entity_id
_entity_poly.type
_entity_poly.pdbx_seq_one_letter_code
_entity_poly.pdbx_strand_id
1 'polypeptide(L)'
;MIAVQRNGEPGSDGSDFWIRGISSFKGTGVSPLVLVDGIERTLDDLSAAEIESFSVLKDAAASAVYGVRGANGVILVKTKRGQLGKPKVNFHLEQGFTKPTQLPDYIGSVDYLSLMDELYMDAGNPNPLYGEEMINNYRNNVDPELYPNVNWLDAVSKDMASNTRGDLTITGGSDILRYALVASYYGERGIFVRDESKDWDSSTRLNKYNIRSNVDINVTKTTVVGISIGGYLQEQNGMAVSGQDVWNHAFETPPFVHPIQYSEGRDVRVRERTNPWAEATQHGYQTTSSSKV
;
A
#
# COMPACT_ATOMS: atom_id res chain seq x y z
N MET A 1 -0.28 -18.40 13.57
CA MET A 1 -0.83 -17.49 12.54
C MET A 1 0.36 -16.78 11.92
N ILE A 2 0.41 -16.74 10.61
CA ILE A 2 1.41 -16.00 9.83
C ILE A 2 0.63 -14.91 9.09
N ALA A 3 1.13 -13.68 9.11
CA ALA A 3 0.62 -12.58 8.32
C ALA A 3 1.75 -12.12 7.38
N VAL A 4 1.46 -11.95 6.10
CA VAL A 4 2.43 -11.49 5.11
C VAL A 4 1.80 -10.34 4.31
N GLN A 5 2.43 -9.20 4.39
CA GLN A 5 2.14 -8.07 3.52
C GLN A 5 3.05 -8.20 2.28
N ARG A 6 2.46 -8.25 1.09
CA ARG A 6 3.21 -8.46 -0.16
C ARG A 6 3.56 -7.17 -0.88
N ASN A 7 2.81 -6.12 -0.61
CA ASN A 7 2.97 -4.82 -1.23
C ASN A 7 2.84 -3.73 -0.16
N GLY A 8 3.56 -2.63 -0.30
CA GLY A 8 3.50 -1.46 0.57
C GLY A 8 2.87 -0.24 -0.12
N GLU A 9 2.23 -0.44 -1.28
CA GLU A 9 1.57 0.64 -2.00
C GLU A 9 0.21 0.95 -1.35
N PRO A 10 -0.12 2.23 -1.11
CA PRO A 10 -1.38 2.63 -0.50
C PRO A 10 -2.60 1.98 -1.16
N GLY A 11 -3.41 1.29 -0.38
CA GLY A 11 -4.61 0.57 -0.83
C GLY A 11 -4.36 -0.80 -1.46
N SER A 12 -3.11 -1.21 -1.64
CA SER A 12 -2.70 -2.55 -2.09
C SER A 12 -1.87 -3.27 -1.02
N ASP A 13 -1.83 -2.73 0.19
CA ASP A 13 -1.03 -3.15 1.33
C ASP A 13 -1.74 -4.18 2.24
N GLY A 14 -2.83 -4.77 1.79
CA GLY A 14 -3.55 -5.83 2.48
C GLY A 14 -2.65 -7.01 2.88
N SER A 15 -2.91 -7.62 4.02
CA SER A 15 -2.15 -8.75 4.53
C SER A 15 -2.86 -10.07 4.28
N ASP A 16 -2.13 -11.03 3.75
CA ASP A 16 -2.58 -12.42 3.68
C ASP A 16 -2.35 -13.10 5.04
N PHE A 17 -3.35 -13.84 5.53
CA PHE A 17 -3.29 -14.54 6.81
C PHE A 17 -3.38 -16.05 6.64
N TRP A 18 -2.47 -16.78 7.30
CA TRP A 18 -2.52 -18.25 7.39
C TRP A 18 -2.48 -18.69 8.84
N ILE A 19 -3.40 -19.59 9.21
CA ILE A 19 -3.48 -20.12 10.59
C ILE A 19 -2.72 -21.44 10.70
N ARG A 20 -2.88 -22.34 9.73
CA ARG A 20 -2.30 -23.71 9.70
C ARG A 20 -1.29 -23.93 8.57
N GLY A 21 -0.81 -22.88 7.94
CA GLY A 21 0.01 -22.96 6.73
C GLY A 21 -0.82 -23.05 5.46
N ILE A 22 -0.14 -23.20 4.34
CA ILE A 22 -0.78 -23.27 3.01
C ILE A 22 -1.24 -24.72 2.80
N SER A 23 -2.54 -24.97 2.91
CA SER A 23 -3.15 -26.32 2.81
C SER A 23 -3.59 -26.71 1.40
N SER A 24 -3.48 -25.81 0.42
CA SER A 24 -3.92 -26.04 -0.96
C SER A 24 -2.85 -25.70 -1.97
N PHE A 25 -2.58 -26.62 -2.89
CA PHE A 25 -1.66 -26.41 -4.03
C PHE A 25 -2.17 -25.38 -5.07
N LYS A 26 -3.46 -25.06 -5.07
CA LYS A 26 -4.08 -24.15 -6.05
C LYS A 26 -4.15 -22.68 -5.60
N GLY A 27 -3.67 -22.34 -4.39
CA GLY A 27 -3.67 -20.96 -3.88
C GLY A 27 -5.06 -20.34 -3.63
N THR A 28 -6.14 -21.00 -4.04
CA THR A 28 -7.53 -20.53 -3.82
C THR A 28 -8.14 -21.22 -2.60
N GLY A 29 -8.81 -20.45 -1.73
CA GLY A 29 -9.50 -20.99 -0.56
C GLY A 29 -8.61 -21.29 0.64
N VAL A 30 -7.45 -20.63 0.77
CA VAL A 30 -6.47 -20.83 1.86
C VAL A 30 -6.68 -19.82 3.01
N SER A 31 -7.47 -18.77 2.78
CA SER A 31 -7.71 -17.75 3.80
C SER A 31 -8.62 -18.28 4.92
N PRO A 32 -8.36 -17.90 6.18
CA PRO A 32 -9.26 -18.24 7.27
C PRO A 32 -10.61 -17.53 7.12
N LEU A 33 -11.65 -18.13 7.70
CA LEU A 33 -12.95 -17.48 7.81
C LEU A 33 -12.88 -16.37 8.86
N VAL A 34 -13.19 -15.14 8.48
CA VAL A 34 -13.26 -14.01 9.41
C VAL A 34 -14.71 -13.67 9.70
N LEU A 35 -15.06 -13.67 10.99
CA LEU A 35 -16.39 -13.32 11.48
C LEU A 35 -16.31 -12.10 12.40
N VAL A 36 -16.96 -11.02 11.99
CA VAL A 36 -17.08 -9.79 12.77
C VAL A 36 -18.46 -9.74 13.40
N ASP A 37 -18.52 -9.86 14.71
CA ASP A 37 -19.79 -10.01 15.48
C ASP A 37 -20.72 -11.10 14.91
N GLY A 38 -20.13 -12.19 14.38
CA GLY A 38 -20.84 -13.32 13.79
C GLY A 38 -21.16 -13.21 12.30
N ILE A 39 -20.85 -12.09 11.66
CA ILE A 39 -21.06 -11.84 10.22
C ILE A 39 -19.72 -11.95 9.49
N GLU A 40 -19.69 -12.66 8.34
CA GLU A 40 -18.50 -12.79 7.54
C GLU A 40 -18.11 -11.47 6.87
N ARG A 41 -16.87 -11.04 7.12
CA ARG A 41 -16.25 -9.84 6.55
C ARG A 41 -14.76 -10.06 6.36
N THR A 42 -14.10 -9.14 5.66
CA THR A 42 -12.63 -9.08 5.59
C THR A 42 -12.09 -8.24 6.74
N LEU A 43 -10.87 -8.51 7.20
CA LEU A 43 -10.22 -7.67 8.22
C LEU A 43 -9.94 -6.26 7.70
N ASP A 44 -9.69 -6.14 6.40
CA ASP A 44 -9.42 -4.86 5.75
C ASP A 44 -10.65 -3.92 5.75
N ASP A 45 -11.87 -4.44 5.97
CA ASP A 45 -13.07 -3.62 6.11
C ASP A 45 -13.10 -2.82 7.43
N LEU A 46 -12.28 -3.21 8.42
CA LEU A 46 -12.33 -2.68 9.78
C LEU A 46 -11.22 -1.66 10.04
N SER A 47 -11.51 -0.72 10.95
CA SER A 47 -10.46 0.01 11.64
C SER A 47 -10.05 -0.73 12.93
N ALA A 48 -8.77 -0.69 13.27
CA ALA A 48 -8.28 -1.24 14.55
C ALA A 48 -9.02 -0.62 15.77
N ALA A 49 -9.45 0.64 15.65
CA ALA A 49 -10.20 1.35 16.68
C ALA A 49 -11.59 0.72 16.96
N GLU A 50 -12.18 0.01 16.00
CA GLU A 50 -13.47 -0.66 16.15
C GLU A 50 -13.38 -1.97 16.97
N ILE A 51 -12.17 -2.57 17.01
CA ILE A 51 -11.96 -3.90 17.57
C ILE A 51 -11.83 -3.82 19.09
N GLU A 52 -12.60 -4.63 19.81
CA GLU A 52 -12.45 -4.87 21.25
C GLU A 52 -11.52 -6.06 21.51
N SER A 53 -11.76 -7.16 20.78
CA SER A 53 -10.93 -8.37 20.89
C SER A 53 -11.03 -9.22 19.62
N PHE A 54 -10.02 -10.06 19.42
CA PHE A 54 -10.10 -11.11 18.40
C PHE A 54 -9.64 -12.45 18.98
N SER A 55 -10.22 -13.52 18.47
CA SER A 55 -9.90 -14.90 18.86
C SER A 55 -9.65 -15.74 17.61
N VAL A 56 -8.59 -16.54 17.64
CA VAL A 56 -8.23 -17.41 16.51
C VAL A 56 -8.51 -18.86 16.89
N LEU A 57 -9.48 -19.47 16.21
CA LEU A 57 -9.81 -20.87 16.37
C LEU A 57 -8.92 -21.71 15.46
N LYS A 58 -7.98 -22.41 16.06
CA LYS A 58 -6.99 -23.24 15.34
C LYS A 58 -7.38 -24.71 15.30
N ASP A 59 -8.17 -25.17 16.28
CA ASP A 59 -8.46 -26.58 16.45
C ASP A 59 -9.63 -27.02 15.57
N ALA A 60 -9.54 -28.24 15.04
CA ALA A 60 -10.59 -28.80 14.20
C ALA A 60 -11.95 -28.87 14.90
N ALA A 61 -11.96 -29.21 16.20
CA ALA A 61 -13.15 -29.25 17.00
C ALA A 61 -13.82 -27.86 17.17
N ALA A 62 -12.99 -26.82 17.41
CA ALA A 62 -13.48 -25.45 17.53
C ALA A 62 -13.99 -24.88 16.20
N SER A 63 -13.35 -25.25 15.08
CA SER A 63 -13.74 -24.79 13.73
C SER A 63 -14.88 -25.62 13.12
N ALA A 64 -15.17 -26.82 13.65
CA ALA A 64 -16.23 -27.73 13.14
C ALA A 64 -17.63 -27.08 13.13
N VAL A 65 -17.91 -26.17 14.07
CA VAL A 65 -19.16 -25.40 14.12
C VAL A 65 -19.41 -24.59 12.85
N TYR A 66 -18.33 -24.21 12.14
CA TYR A 66 -18.39 -23.42 10.92
C TYR A 66 -18.27 -24.24 9.62
N GLY A 67 -18.33 -25.58 9.77
CA GLY A 67 -18.30 -26.52 8.65
C GLY A 67 -17.05 -26.42 7.79
N VAL A 68 -17.19 -26.69 6.49
CA VAL A 68 -16.10 -26.68 5.51
C VAL A 68 -15.39 -25.30 5.44
N ARG A 69 -16.12 -24.21 5.66
CA ARG A 69 -15.58 -22.84 5.64
C ARG A 69 -14.59 -22.59 6.79
N GLY A 70 -14.72 -23.31 7.90
CA GLY A 70 -13.79 -23.23 9.03
C GLY A 70 -12.55 -24.11 8.90
N ALA A 71 -12.38 -24.87 7.80
CA ALA A 71 -11.27 -25.82 7.63
C ALA A 71 -9.87 -25.18 7.73
N ASN A 72 -9.73 -23.94 7.25
CA ASN A 72 -8.47 -23.17 7.30
C ASN A 72 -8.30 -22.38 8.62
N GLY A 73 -9.21 -22.57 9.58
CA GLY A 73 -9.30 -21.82 10.82
C GLY A 73 -10.30 -20.68 10.74
N VAL A 74 -10.68 -20.16 11.90
CA VAL A 74 -11.65 -19.08 12.02
C VAL A 74 -11.08 -17.96 12.88
N ILE A 75 -11.24 -16.74 12.43
CA ILE A 75 -10.91 -15.51 13.17
C ILE A 75 -12.24 -14.89 13.63
N LEU A 76 -12.45 -14.85 14.93
CA LEU A 76 -13.61 -14.19 15.54
C LEU A 76 -13.19 -12.80 16.00
N VAL A 77 -13.80 -11.78 15.44
CA VAL A 77 -13.61 -10.38 15.83
C VAL A 77 -14.82 -9.90 16.59
N LYS A 78 -14.61 -9.37 17.78
CA LYS A 78 -15.63 -8.66 18.54
C LYS A 78 -15.37 -7.17 18.44
N THR A 79 -16.40 -6.40 18.09
CA THR A 79 -16.32 -4.95 18.03
C THR A 79 -16.69 -4.33 19.38
N LYS A 80 -16.22 -3.10 19.61
CA LYS A 80 -16.46 -2.37 20.86
C LYS A 80 -17.94 -2.20 21.14
N ARG A 81 -18.34 -2.49 22.38
CA ARG A 81 -19.71 -2.36 22.88
C ARG A 81 -19.79 -1.29 23.95
N GLY A 82 -21.00 -0.76 24.16
CA GLY A 82 -21.27 0.16 25.24
C GLY A 82 -21.13 -0.48 26.61
N GLN A 83 -20.63 0.30 27.57
CA GLN A 83 -20.48 -0.11 28.96
C GLN A 83 -21.32 0.79 29.86
N LEU A 84 -21.76 0.27 31.03
CA LEU A 84 -22.45 1.06 32.04
C LEU A 84 -21.55 2.19 32.54
N GLY A 85 -22.10 3.38 32.63
CA GLY A 85 -21.38 4.54 33.17
C GLY A 85 -21.56 5.80 32.34
N LYS A 86 -20.91 6.87 32.81
CA LYS A 86 -20.89 8.15 32.10
C LYS A 86 -20.24 8.01 30.73
N PRO A 87 -20.62 8.83 29.73
CA PRO A 87 -19.96 8.86 28.45
C PRO A 87 -18.45 9.05 28.58
N LYS A 88 -17.69 8.16 27.91
CA LYS A 88 -16.24 8.27 27.77
C LYS A 88 -15.93 8.58 26.33
N VAL A 89 -15.14 9.63 26.10
CA VAL A 89 -14.68 10.05 24.77
C VAL A 89 -13.18 9.84 24.72
N ASN A 90 -12.72 9.04 23.77
CA ASN A 90 -11.32 8.86 23.46
C ASN A 90 -11.05 9.37 22.05
N PHE A 91 -10.09 10.24 21.91
CA PHE A 91 -9.57 10.69 20.63
C PHE A 91 -8.10 10.30 20.52
N HIS A 92 -7.74 9.70 19.39
CA HIS A 92 -6.37 9.32 19.06
C HIS A 92 -6.01 9.91 17.70
N LEU A 93 -4.84 10.54 17.62
CA LEU A 93 -4.29 11.05 16.38
C LEU A 93 -2.85 10.58 16.26
N GLU A 94 -2.50 10.02 15.11
CA GLU A 94 -1.18 9.49 14.80
C GLU A 94 -0.72 10.01 13.44
N GLN A 95 0.52 10.46 13.38
CA GLN A 95 1.21 10.81 12.15
C GLN A 95 2.44 9.91 12.00
N GLY A 96 2.46 9.11 10.95
CA GLY A 96 3.57 8.22 10.61
C GLY A 96 4.33 8.72 9.39
N PHE A 97 5.61 8.30 9.31
CA PHE A 97 6.46 8.48 8.14
C PHE A 97 7.07 7.14 7.77
N THR A 98 7.06 6.84 6.48
CA THR A 98 7.56 5.58 5.93
C THR A 98 8.65 5.90 4.91
N LYS A 99 9.74 5.17 4.96
CA LYS A 99 10.80 5.24 3.96
C LYS A 99 11.25 3.83 3.57
N PRO A 100 11.80 3.63 2.37
CA PRO A 100 12.44 2.38 2.01
C PRO A 100 13.54 2.04 3.01
N THR A 101 13.56 0.80 3.47
CA THR A 101 14.61 0.34 4.40
C THR A 101 15.96 0.17 3.71
N GLN A 102 15.92 -0.18 2.43
CA GLN A 102 17.10 -0.34 1.59
C GLN A 102 16.69 -0.16 0.12
N LEU A 103 17.40 0.68 -0.59
CA LEU A 103 17.41 0.75 -2.05
C LEU A 103 18.80 0.31 -2.53
N PRO A 104 18.90 -0.37 -3.68
CA PRO A 104 20.21 -0.69 -4.24
C PRO A 104 20.92 0.59 -4.68
N ASP A 105 22.24 0.59 -4.53
CA ASP A 105 23.10 1.67 -4.96
C ASP A 105 23.54 1.39 -6.40
N TYR A 106 23.14 2.24 -7.35
CA TYR A 106 23.44 2.06 -8.76
C TYR A 106 24.64 2.89 -9.17
N ILE A 107 25.48 2.27 -10.00
CA ILE A 107 26.61 2.98 -10.62
C ILE A 107 26.12 4.02 -11.62
N GLY A 108 26.84 5.13 -11.73
CA GLY A 108 26.55 6.18 -12.70
C GLY A 108 26.94 5.82 -14.13
N SER A 109 26.60 6.71 -15.07
CA SER A 109 26.82 6.50 -16.51
C SER A 109 28.29 6.24 -16.84
N VAL A 110 29.23 6.98 -16.24
CA VAL A 110 30.67 6.83 -16.51
C VAL A 110 31.17 5.44 -16.14
N ASP A 111 30.82 4.98 -14.93
CA ASP A 111 31.26 3.66 -14.43
C ASP A 111 30.59 2.54 -15.21
N TYR A 112 29.31 2.71 -15.55
CA TYR A 112 28.57 1.74 -16.36
C TYR A 112 29.21 1.57 -17.75
N LEU A 113 29.47 2.69 -18.46
CA LEU A 113 30.04 2.65 -19.80
C LEU A 113 31.47 2.11 -19.78
N SER A 114 32.28 2.48 -18.78
CA SER A 114 33.64 1.95 -18.59
C SER A 114 33.65 0.45 -18.36
N LEU A 115 32.74 -0.05 -17.50
CA LEU A 115 32.57 -1.48 -17.25
C LEU A 115 32.13 -2.24 -18.52
N MET A 116 31.23 -1.65 -19.29
CA MET A 116 30.78 -2.27 -20.53
C MET A 116 31.88 -2.33 -21.59
N ASP A 117 32.76 -1.30 -21.69
CA ASP A 117 33.91 -1.31 -22.55
C ASP A 117 34.92 -2.39 -22.15
N GLU A 118 35.19 -2.54 -20.84
CA GLU A 118 36.07 -3.59 -20.31
C GLU A 118 35.53 -4.98 -20.65
N LEU A 119 34.26 -5.25 -20.35
CA LEU A 119 33.61 -6.52 -20.66
C LEU A 119 33.60 -6.84 -22.17
N TYR A 120 33.40 -5.81 -23.01
CA TYR A 120 33.35 -5.97 -24.45
C TYR A 120 34.73 -6.31 -25.03
N MET A 121 35.80 -5.67 -24.53
CA MET A 121 37.16 -5.98 -24.91
C MET A 121 37.62 -7.34 -24.39
N ASP A 122 37.26 -7.72 -23.16
CA ASP A 122 37.57 -9.03 -22.59
C ASP A 122 36.89 -10.19 -23.36
N ALA A 123 35.76 -9.90 -24.00
CA ALA A 123 35.13 -10.84 -24.93
C ALA A 123 35.86 -11.04 -26.25
N GLY A 124 37.03 -10.40 -26.44
CA GLY A 124 37.90 -10.55 -27.61
C GLY A 124 37.65 -9.53 -28.71
N ASN A 125 36.88 -8.47 -28.48
CA ASN A 125 36.67 -7.40 -29.45
C ASN A 125 37.88 -6.46 -29.47
N PRO A 126 38.32 -6.02 -30.68
CA PRO A 126 39.58 -5.24 -30.82
C PRO A 126 39.44 -3.76 -30.37
N ASN A 127 38.22 -3.25 -30.27
CA ASN A 127 37.93 -1.86 -29.92
C ASN A 127 36.85 -1.81 -28.83
N PRO A 128 36.86 -0.78 -27.96
CA PRO A 128 35.80 -0.58 -26.98
C PRO A 128 34.46 -0.30 -27.66
N LEU A 129 33.39 -0.57 -26.95
CA LEU A 129 32.02 -0.36 -27.44
C LEU A 129 31.66 1.12 -27.49
N TYR A 130 32.06 1.89 -26.49
CA TYR A 130 31.74 3.31 -26.34
C TYR A 130 32.98 4.21 -26.57
N GLY A 131 34.09 3.83 -26.01
CA GLY A 131 35.39 4.55 -26.13
C GLY A 131 35.52 5.75 -25.20
N GLU A 132 36.80 6.14 -24.99
CA GLU A 132 37.18 7.18 -24.02
C GLU A 132 36.58 8.55 -24.34
N GLU A 133 36.43 8.91 -25.60
CA GLU A 133 35.87 10.21 -26.01
C GLU A 133 34.41 10.33 -25.55
N MET A 134 33.60 9.29 -25.75
CA MET A 134 32.22 9.26 -25.32
C MET A 134 32.12 9.28 -23.79
N ILE A 135 32.89 8.45 -23.09
CA ILE A 135 32.93 8.40 -21.63
C ILE A 135 33.32 9.76 -21.04
N ASN A 136 34.26 10.47 -21.67
CA ASN A 136 34.66 11.82 -21.25
C ASN A 136 33.56 12.86 -21.42
N ASN A 137 32.67 12.73 -22.42
CA ASN A 137 31.53 13.62 -22.57
C ASN A 137 30.54 13.44 -21.40
N TYR A 138 30.30 12.18 -20.94
CA TYR A 138 29.53 11.92 -19.72
C TYR A 138 30.23 12.44 -18.46
N ARG A 139 31.55 12.20 -18.32
CA ARG A 139 32.33 12.62 -17.16
C ARG A 139 32.35 14.14 -17.00
N ASN A 140 32.44 14.86 -18.10
CA ASN A 140 32.50 16.32 -18.11
C ASN A 140 31.12 16.99 -18.21
N ASN A 141 30.04 16.18 -18.29
CA ASN A 141 28.67 16.67 -18.42
C ASN A 141 28.51 17.73 -19.53
N VAL A 142 29.07 17.43 -20.72
CA VAL A 142 29.16 18.37 -21.86
C VAL A 142 27.74 18.81 -22.31
N ASP A 143 26.83 17.88 -22.36
CA ASP A 143 25.41 18.11 -22.66
C ASP A 143 24.56 17.09 -21.90
N PRO A 144 23.83 17.50 -20.86
CA PRO A 144 23.03 16.59 -20.03
C PRO A 144 21.89 15.89 -20.76
N GLU A 145 21.46 16.41 -21.90
CA GLU A 145 20.41 15.78 -22.71
C GLU A 145 20.95 14.69 -23.63
N LEU A 146 22.18 14.88 -24.14
CA LEU A 146 22.86 13.89 -24.99
C LEU A 146 23.65 12.88 -24.16
N TYR A 147 24.20 13.28 -23.02
CA TYR A 147 25.04 12.47 -22.14
C TYR A 147 24.45 12.44 -20.72
N PRO A 148 23.24 11.88 -20.54
CA PRO A 148 22.54 11.88 -19.26
C PRO A 148 23.20 10.94 -18.24
N ASN A 149 23.03 11.29 -16.97
CA ASN A 149 23.41 10.43 -15.83
C ASN A 149 22.28 10.42 -14.82
N VAL A 150 21.31 9.53 -15.01
CA VAL A 150 20.08 9.50 -14.25
C VAL A 150 20.09 8.37 -13.22
N ASN A 151 19.90 8.72 -11.94
CA ASN A 151 19.49 7.76 -10.94
C ASN A 151 17.97 7.59 -11.03
N TRP A 152 17.52 6.50 -11.64
CA TRP A 152 16.10 6.26 -11.89
C TRP A 152 15.31 6.03 -10.61
N LEU A 153 15.92 5.46 -9.55
CA LEU A 153 15.24 5.27 -8.27
C LEU A 153 14.91 6.61 -7.62
N ASP A 154 15.87 7.54 -7.61
CA ASP A 154 15.65 8.89 -7.08
C ASP A 154 14.70 9.71 -7.98
N ALA A 155 14.72 9.45 -9.29
CA ALA A 155 13.85 10.15 -10.22
C ALA A 155 12.37 9.78 -10.04
N VAL A 156 12.05 8.53 -9.66
CA VAL A 156 10.67 8.05 -9.52
C VAL A 156 10.14 8.08 -8.10
N SER A 157 11.00 8.23 -7.08
CA SER A 157 10.59 8.13 -5.69
C SER A 157 11.01 9.31 -4.82
N LYS A 158 10.25 9.55 -3.78
CA LYS A 158 10.56 10.47 -2.69
C LYS A 158 11.33 9.73 -1.59
N ASP A 159 12.06 10.45 -0.79
CA ASP A 159 12.76 9.88 0.37
C ASP A 159 11.81 9.31 1.42
N MET A 160 10.62 9.91 1.56
CA MET A 160 9.63 9.53 2.55
C MET A 160 8.20 9.67 2.03
N ALA A 161 7.37 8.76 2.49
CA ALA A 161 5.91 8.83 2.42
C ALA A 161 5.34 9.13 3.81
N SER A 162 4.05 9.45 3.88
CA SER A 162 3.39 9.77 5.16
C SER A 162 2.04 9.08 5.28
N ASN A 163 1.68 8.73 6.52
CA ASN A 163 0.33 8.29 6.84
C ASN A 163 -0.20 9.06 8.06
N THR A 164 -1.51 9.19 8.11
CA THR A 164 -2.23 9.87 9.20
C THR A 164 -3.38 8.98 9.63
N ARG A 165 -3.53 8.76 10.92
CA ARG A 165 -4.68 8.06 11.50
C ARG A 165 -5.33 8.95 12.53
N GLY A 166 -6.67 9.04 12.49
CA GLY A 166 -7.47 9.72 13.48
C GLY A 166 -8.62 8.82 13.91
N ASP A 167 -8.74 8.54 15.20
CA ASP A 167 -9.80 7.68 15.75
C ASP A 167 -10.56 8.43 16.86
N LEU A 168 -11.88 8.43 16.77
CA LEU A 168 -12.80 8.90 17.79
C LEU A 168 -13.65 7.73 18.29
N THR A 169 -13.58 7.46 19.57
CA THR A 169 -14.40 6.43 20.23
C THR A 169 -15.24 7.05 21.34
N ILE A 170 -16.54 6.87 21.28
CA ILE A 170 -17.49 7.33 22.30
C ILE A 170 -18.23 6.11 22.84
N THR A 171 -18.09 5.83 24.12
CA THR A 171 -18.79 4.71 24.78
C THR A 171 -19.49 5.20 26.02
N GLY A 172 -20.64 4.61 26.31
CA GLY A 172 -21.39 4.93 27.54
C GLY A 172 -22.61 4.07 27.68
N GLY A 173 -23.34 4.28 28.75
CA GLY A 173 -24.61 3.59 28.93
C GLY A 173 -25.23 3.71 30.30
N SER A 174 -26.51 3.39 30.35
CA SER A 174 -27.32 3.23 31.52
C SER A 174 -27.83 1.80 31.58
N ASP A 175 -28.66 1.48 32.60
CA ASP A 175 -29.33 0.19 32.70
C ASP A 175 -30.27 -0.10 31.52
N ILE A 176 -30.75 0.95 30.84
CA ILE A 176 -31.68 0.83 29.71
C ILE A 176 -30.95 0.80 28.36
N LEU A 177 -29.91 1.63 28.18
CA LEU A 177 -29.24 1.83 26.90
C LEU A 177 -27.74 1.79 27.10
N ARG A 178 -27.03 1.02 26.27
CA ARG A 178 -25.58 1.03 26.15
C ARG A 178 -25.20 1.30 24.70
N TYR A 179 -24.19 2.09 24.48
CA TYR A 179 -23.78 2.46 23.14
C TYR A 179 -22.26 2.58 23.00
N ALA A 180 -21.78 2.25 21.81
CA ALA A 180 -20.44 2.53 21.35
C ALA A 180 -20.51 3.12 19.94
N LEU A 181 -19.87 4.28 19.75
CA LEU A 181 -19.67 4.90 18.45
C LEU A 181 -18.17 4.99 18.20
N VAL A 182 -17.74 4.51 17.05
CA VAL A 182 -16.35 4.63 16.58
C VAL A 182 -16.37 5.28 15.20
N ALA A 183 -15.58 6.33 15.04
CA ALA A 183 -15.31 6.94 13.75
C ALA A 183 -13.80 6.98 13.56
N SER A 184 -13.32 6.54 12.39
CA SER A 184 -11.91 6.48 12.10
C SER A 184 -11.62 7.04 10.71
N TYR A 185 -10.49 7.72 10.61
CA TYR A 185 -9.89 8.16 9.37
C TYR A 185 -8.48 7.57 9.25
N TYR A 186 -8.16 7.06 8.08
CA TYR A 186 -6.82 6.66 7.70
C TYR A 186 -6.49 7.25 6.33
N GLY A 187 -5.45 8.07 6.30
CA GLY A 187 -4.91 8.65 5.07
C GLY A 187 -3.47 8.20 4.87
N GLU A 188 -3.15 7.75 3.68
CA GLU A 188 -1.80 7.31 3.33
C GLU A 188 -1.39 7.89 1.99
N ARG A 189 -0.12 8.28 1.88
CA ARG A 189 0.49 8.79 0.65
C ARG A 189 1.60 7.85 0.23
N GLY A 190 1.68 7.56 -1.08
CA GLY A 190 2.72 6.73 -1.66
C GLY A 190 4.03 7.49 -1.84
N ILE A 191 5.07 6.70 -2.12
CA ILE A 191 6.44 7.18 -2.27
C ILE A 191 6.72 7.75 -3.66
N PHE A 192 5.94 7.40 -4.69
CA PHE A 192 6.19 7.87 -6.05
C PHE A 192 6.04 9.38 -6.19
N VAL A 193 6.89 9.96 -7.04
CA VAL A 193 6.83 11.37 -7.40
C VAL A 193 5.59 11.68 -8.25
N ARG A 194 5.25 12.94 -8.35
CA ARG A 194 4.28 13.46 -9.32
C ARG A 194 4.90 14.62 -10.10
N ASP A 195 4.39 14.90 -11.26
CA ASP A 195 4.69 16.13 -11.98
C ASP A 195 3.77 17.25 -11.48
N GLU A 196 4.36 18.24 -10.81
CA GLU A 196 3.62 19.38 -10.25
C GLU A 196 3.16 20.39 -11.33
N SER A 197 3.66 20.27 -12.56
CA SER A 197 3.22 21.10 -13.68
C SER A 197 1.87 20.67 -14.26
N LYS A 198 1.38 19.49 -13.91
CA LYS A 198 0.10 18.96 -14.38
C LYS A 198 -1.05 19.42 -13.49
N ASP A 199 -2.19 19.64 -14.11
CA ASP A 199 -3.46 19.96 -13.46
C ASP A 199 -4.15 18.73 -12.82
N TRP A 200 -3.60 17.54 -13.03
CA TRP A 200 -4.05 16.28 -12.44
C TRP A 200 -2.95 15.64 -11.56
N ASP A 201 -3.35 14.72 -10.72
CA ASP A 201 -2.49 14.14 -9.69
C ASP A 201 -2.37 12.61 -9.88
N SER A 202 -1.20 12.14 -10.29
CA SER A 202 -0.86 10.71 -10.38
C SER A 202 -0.38 10.11 -9.07
N SER A 203 -0.18 10.93 -8.01
CA SER A 203 0.39 10.42 -6.77
C SER A 203 -0.51 9.34 -6.15
N THR A 204 0.13 8.26 -5.71
CA THR A 204 -0.58 7.21 -4.99
C THR A 204 -1.01 7.71 -3.62
N ARG A 205 -2.30 7.62 -3.34
CA ARG A 205 -2.90 8.00 -2.05
C ARG A 205 -4.13 7.16 -1.74
N LEU A 206 -4.32 6.91 -0.47
CA LEU A 206 -5.48 6.25 0.09
C LEU A 206 -6.12 7.15 1.14
N ASN A 207 -7.44 7.31 1.08
CA ASN A 207 -8.23 7.85 2.19
C ASN A 207 -9.31 6.83 2.54
N LYS A 208 -9.38 6.45 3.80
CA LYS A 208 -10.36 5.48 4.31
C LYS A 208 -11.06 6.06 5.52
N TYR A 209 -12.37 6.04 5.48
CA TYR A 209 -13.26 6.51 6.53
C TYR A 209 -14.08 5.33 7.03
N ASN A 210 -13.98 5.00 8.30
CA ASN A 210 -14.77 3.96 8.93
C ASN A 210 -15.74 4.57 9.95
N ILE A 211 -16.94 4.03 10.02
CA ILE A 211 -17.89 4.34 11.08
C ILE A 211 -18.54 3.06 11.59
N ARG A 212 -18.67 2.96 12.92
CA ARG A 212 -19.39 1.86 13.58
C ARG A 212 -20.19 2.39 14.74
N SER A 213 -21.44 1.94 14.81
CA SER A 213 -22.34 2.21 15.95
C SER A 213 -22.91 0.90 16.45
N ASN A 214 -22.70 0.60 17.71
CA ASN A 214 -23.30 -0.53 18.41
C ASN A 214 -24.18 0.01 19.55
N VAL A 215 -25.45 -0.38 19.55
CA VAL A 215 -26.44 0.05 20.54
C VAL A 215 -27.18 -1.17 21.08
N ASP A 216 -27.15 -1.35 22.37
CA ASP A 216 -27.88 -2.39 23.07
C ASP A 216 -28.95 -1.74 23.97
N ILE A 217 -30.22 -2.12 23.78
CA ILE A 217 -31.38 -1.58 24.48
C ILE A 217 -32.03 -2.69 25.32
N ASN A 218 -32.06 -2.53 26.61
CA ASN A 218 -32.80 -3.39 27.54
C ASN A 218 -34.27 -2.99 27.52
N VAL A 219 -35.05 -3.64 26.63
CA VAL A 219 -36.50 -3.35 26.49
C VAL A 219 -37.27 -3.85 27.71
N THR A 220 -36.87 -4.98 28.25
CA THR A 220 -37.36 -5.52 29.52
C THR A 220 -36.19 -6.11 30.31
N LYS A 221 -36.46 -6.62 31.54
CA LYS A 221 -35.42 -7.31 32.34
C LYS A 221 -34.87 -8.58 31.65
N THR A 222 -35.59 -9.13 30.70
CA THR A 222 -35.24 -10.39 30.00
C THR A 222 -35.06 -10.23 28.51
N THR A 223 -35.30 -9.05 27.97
CA THR A 223 -35.26 -8.79 26.52
C THR A 223 -34.28 -7.67 26.21
N VAL A 224 -33.29 -7.98 25.41
CA VAL A 224 -32.28 -7.00 24.90
C VAL A 224 -32.42 -6.95 23.38
N VAL A 225 -32.46 -5.74 22.84
CA VAL A 225 -32.41 -5.48 21.40
C VAL A 225 -31.07 -4.85 21.08
N GLY A 226 -30.26 -5.53 20.27
CA GLY A 226 -28.97 -5.05 19.80
C GLY A 226 -29.05 -4.55 18.35
N ILE A 227 -28.55 -3.37 18.08
CA ILE A 227 -28.41 -2.78 16.74
C ILE A 227 -26.94 -2.53 16.50
N SER A 228 -26.41 -3.09 15.42
CA SER A 228 -25.03 -2.89 14.99
C SER A 228 -25.00 -2.39 13.55
N ILE A 229 -24.48 -1.20 13.34
CA ILE A 229 -24.31 -0.59 12.03
C ILE A 229 -22.82 -0.29 11.87
N GLY A 230 -22.22 -0.71 10.77
CA GLY A 230 -20.81 -0.41 10.50
C GLY A 230 -20.53 -0.44 9.02
N GLY A 231 -19.70 0.49 8.57
CA GLY A 231 -19.31 0.57 7.18
C GLY A 231 -18.07 1.42 6.98
N TYR A 232 -17.58 1.44 5.75
CA TYR A 232 -16.48 2.26 5.34
C TYR A 232 -16.71 2.92 3.97
N LEU A 233 -16.01 4.01 3.75
CA LEU A 233 -15.75 4.61 2.44
C LEU A 233 -14.24 4.63 2.23
N GLN A 234 -13.78 4.13 1.10
CA GLN A 234 -12.38 4.14 0.70
C GLN A 234 -12.23 4.80 -0.66
N GLU A 235 -11.34 5.76 -0.73
CA GLU A 235 -10.96 6.44 -1.96
C GLU A 235 -9.47 6.22 -2.19
N GLN A 236 -9.13 5.64 -3.32
CA GLN A 236 -7.75 5.38 -3.73
C GLN A 236 -7.48 6.09 -5.04
N ASN A 237 -6.37 6.79 -5.11
CA ASN A 237 -5.82 7.37 -6.31
C ASN A 237 -4.42 6.79 -6.55
N GLY A 238 -4.03 6.64 -7.79
CA GLY A 238 -2.72 6.14 -8.14
C GLY A 238 -2.40 6.38 -9.61
N MET A 239 -1.20 6.01 -9.99
CA MET A 239 -0.72 6.04 -11.37
C MET A 239 -1.56 5.11 -12.25
N ALA A 240 -1.65 5.41 -13.54
CA ALA A 240 -2.28 4.51 -14.52
C ALA A 240 -1.43 3.24 -14.76
N VAL A 241 -0.12 3.34 -14.58
CA VAL A 241 0.83 2.20 -14.61
C VAL A 241 0.99 1.66 -13.19
N SER A 242 1.14 0.35 -13.03
CA SER A 242 1.33 -0.22 -11.69
C SER A 242 2.65 0.23 -11.07
N GLY A 243 2.67 0.46 -9.76
CA GLY A 243 3.91 0.83 -9.05
C GLY A 243 5.00 -0.24 -9.19
N GLN A 244 4.62 -1.53 -9.30
CA GLN A 244 5.58 -2.61 -9.54
C GLN A 244 6.26 -2.48 -10.91
N ASP A 245 5.54 -2.10 -11.97
CA ASP A 245 6.11 -1.91 -13.30
C ASP A 245 7.03 -0.70 -13.33
N VAL A 246 6.64 0.41 -12.69
CA VAL A 246 7.51 1.59 -12.55
C VAL A 246 8.82 1.23 -11.85
N TRP A 247 8.77 0.45 -10.75
CA TRP A 247 9.97 -0.03 -10.07
C TRP A 247 10.81 -0.93 -10.96
N ASN A 248 10.21 -1.92 -11.63
CA ASN A 248 10.92 -2.83 -12.52
C ASN A 248 11.64 -2.05 -13.62
N HIS A 249 10.97 -1.10 -14.25
CA HIS A 249 11.59 -0.27 -15.29
C HIS A 249 12.67 0.65 -14.73
N ALA A 250 12.50 1.20 -13.51
CA ALA A 250 13.54 1.98 -12.84
C ALA A 250 14.79 1.14 -12.54
N PHE A 251 14.63 -0.14 -12.20
CA PHE A 251 15.73 -1.08 -11.99
C PHE A 251 16.42 -1.51 -13.29
N GLU A 252 15.69 -1.59 -14.38
CA GLU A 252 16.19 -2.12 -15.66
C GLU A 252 16.77 -1.04 -16.58
N THR A 253 16.40 0.22 -16.37
CA THR A 253 16.82 1.31 -17.27
C THR A 253 18.22 1.80 -16.88
N PRO A 254 19.23 1.68 -17.78
CA PRO A 254 20.57 2.17 -17.52
C PRO A 254 20.61 3.70 -17.37
N PRO A 255 21.56 4.24 -16.58
CA PRO A 255 21.63 5.66 -16.26
C PRO A 255 21.90 6.58 -17.43
N PHE A 256 22.44 6.05 -18.53
CA PHE A 256 22.94 6.80 -19.69
C PHE A 256 21.99 6.86 -20.88
N VAL A 257 20.86 6.15 -20.84
CA VAL A 257 20.02 5.91 -22.05
C VAL A 257 19.31 7.17 -22.51
N HIS A 258 18.73 7.94 -21.58
CA HIS A 258 18.03 9.20 -21.89
C HIS A 258 17.87 10.05 -20.64
N PRO A 259 17.67 11.38 -20.77
CA PRO A 259 17.33 12.23 -19.63
C PRO A 259 15.94 11.92 -19.08
N ILE A 260 15.63 12.43 -17.90
CA ILE A 260 14.28 12.34 -17.32
C ILE A 260 13.27 13.07 -18.23
N GLN A 261 13.58 14.30 -18.59
CA GLN A 261 12.86 15.15 -19.54
C GLN A 261 13.86 16.00 -20.32
N TYR A 262 13.48 16.50 -21.49
CA TYR A 262 14.23 17.54 -22.18
C TYR A 262 13.97 18.93 -21.57
N SER A 263 14.89 19.87 -21.75
CA SER A 263 14.85 21.22 -21.16
C SER A 263 13.57 22.01 -21.48
N GLU A 264 12.91 21.73 -22.57
CA GLU A 264 11.63 22.33 -22.96
C GLU A 264 10.40 21.60 -22.37
N GLY A 265 10.59 20.70 -21.41
CA GLY A 265 9.50 19.90 -20.82
C GLY A 265 8.91 18.87 -21.78
N ARG A 266 9.61 18.57 -22.85
CA ARG A 266 9.19 17.53 -23.81
C ARG A 266 9.47 16.14 -23.23
N ASP A 267 8.52 15.24 -23.39
CA ASP A 267 8.68 13.85 -23.00
C ASP A 267 9.72 13.15 -23.88
N VAL A 268 10.54 12.32 -23.23
CA VAL A 268 11.51 11.50 -23.94
C VAL A 268 10.80 10.34 -24.62
N ARG A 269 10.84 10.29 -25.95
CA ARG A 269 10.34 9.14 -26.71
C ARG A 269 11.40 8.05 -26.75
N VAL A 270 11.09 6.92 -26.11
CA VAL A 270 12.00 5.78 -26.02
C VAL A 270 11.61 4.73 -27.07
N ARG A 271 12.59 4.26 -27.85
CA ARG A 271 12.36 3.20 -28.85
C ARG A 271 12.34 1.80 -28.25
N GLU A 272 13.17 1.53 -27.27
CA GLU A 272 13.46 0.17 -26.78
C GLU A 272 13.26 -0.02 -25.28
N ARG A 273 13.11 1.10 -24.55
CA ARG A 273 12.92 1.08 -23.10
C ARG A 273 11.93 2.16 -22.69
N THR A 274 11.30 1.98 -21.57
CA THR A 274 10.35 2.94 -21.01
C THR A 274 11.09 4.04 -20.26
N ASN A 275 10.44 5.19 -20.11
CA ASN A 275 10.89 6.23 -19.19
C ASN A 275 10.12 6.05 -17.86
N PRO A 276 10.75 5.52 -16.79
CA PRO A 276 10.06 5.22 -15.53
C PRO A 276 9.42 6.46 -14.89
N TRP A 277 10.06 7.62 -15.03
CA TRP A 277 9.50 8.87 -14.54
C TRP A 277 8.23 9.28 -15.31
N ALA A 278 8.25 9.16 -16.64
CA ALA A 278 7.07 9.44 -17.45
C ALA A 278 5.92 8.47 -17.16
N GLU A 279 6.21 7.21 -16.88
CA GLU A 279 5.19 6.23 -16.44
C GLU A 279 4.55 6.64 -15.11
N ALA A 280 5.36 7.08 -14.15
CA ALA A 280 4.86 7.52 -12.85
C ALA A 280 4.07 8.83 -12.95
N THR A 281 4.39 9.72 -13.90
CA THR A 281 3.93 11.11 -13.87
C THR A 281 3.13 11.56 -15.09
N GLN A 282 3.28 10.92 -16.26
CA GLN A 282 2.72 11.41 -17.52
C GLN A 282 1.63 10.52 -18.13
N HIS A 283 1.56 9.24 -17.74
CA HIS A 283 0.63 8.28 -18.34
C HIS A 283 -0.80 8.35 -17.80
N GLY A 284 -1.08 9.31 -16.94
CA GLY A 284 -2.39 9.52 -16.34
C GLY A 284 -2.51 8.96 -14.92
N TYR A 285 -3.73 8.92 -14.44
CA TYR A 285 -4.04 8.45 -13.09
C TYR A 285 -5.31 7.59 -13.08
N GLN A 286 -5.47 6.85 -12.00
CA GLN A 286 -6.61 5.99 -11.77
C GLN A 286 -7.20 6.28 -10.40
N THR A 287 -8.50 6.49 -10.33
CA THR A 287 -9.22 6.68 -9.06
C THR A 287 -10.23 5.59 -8.87
N THR A 288 -10.21 4.96 -7.71
CA THR A 288 -11.18 3.95 -7.30
C THR A 288 -11.86 4.39 -6.01
N SER A 289 -13.18 4.32 -5.99
CA SER A 289 -13.98 4.53 -4.77
C SER A 289 -14.74 3.26 -4.44
N SER A 290 -14.64 2.81 -3.21
CA SER A 290 -15.37 1.64 -2.71
C SER A 290 -16.03 1.96 -1.39
N SER A 291 -17.25 1.44 -1.20
CA SER A 291 -17.99 1.57 0.06
C SER A 291 -18.72 0.28 0.39
N LYS A 292 -18.88 0.04 1.68
CA LYS A 292 -19.61 -1.13 2.21
C LYS A 292 -20.27 -0.75 3.53
N VAL A 293 -21.50 -1.20 3.72
CA VAL A 293 -22.27 -1.03 4.96
C VAL A 293 -22.69 -2.38 5.52
#